data_7582024942968ec6a22340679eaa7029
#
_entry.id   7582024942968ec6a22340679eaa7029
#
_cell.length_a   1.000
_cell.length_b   1.000
_cell.length_c   1.000
_cell.angle_alpha   90.00
_cell.angle_beta   90.00
_cell.angle_gamma   90.00
#
_symmetry.space_group_name_H-M   'P 1'
#
loop_
_entity.id
_entity.type
_entity.pdbx_description
1 polymer ?
#
loop_
_entity_poly.entity_id
_entity_poly.type
_entity_poly.pdbx_seq_one_letter_code
_entity_poly.pdbx_strand_id
1 'polypeptide(L)'
;KHLVHQDDILWFTDLPLLAQAFLIVFIFDFGQYWMHRAMHNWYPLWLPHSVHHYITQLNINKGAVGNPVELFLIGLGIGGFFDFLPRAVLISGVFGLTIATYQHINVRFNSPRWWRFLFNTTEHHSLHHSQDLEATRSNYAGTFIFIDRMFGTCIDGEAELLGMEGGRRMSIREQMTHPFTEGWKAIKERFDRPVAVSTE
;
A
#
# COMPACT_ATOMS: atom_id res chain seq x y z
N LYS A 1 -2.18 20.37 25.38
CA LYS A 1 -0.86 20.95 25.06
C LYS A 1 -0.56 20.51 23.64
N HIS A 2 -0.63 21.44 22.70
CA HIS A 2 -0.25 21.18 21.32
C HIS A 2 1.27 20.94 21.28
N LEU A 3 1.70 19.78 20.74
CA LEU A 3 3.10 19.40 20.63
C LEU A 3 3.85 20.22 19.54
N VAL A 4 3.11 20.90 18.68
CA VAL A 4 3.62 21.78 17.63
C VAL A 4 2.84 23.08 17.68
N HIS A 5 3.50 24.22 17.74
CA HIS A 5 2.86 25.52 17.65
C HIS A 5 2.39 25.74 16.20
N GLN A 6 1.18 26.27 16.05
CA GLN A 6 0.59 26.57 14.73
C GLN A 6 1.48 27.51 13.90
N ASP A 7 2.25 28.36 14.56
CA ASP A 7 3.19 29.29 13.93
C ASP A 7 4.43 28.60 13.33
N ASP A 8 4.75 27.38 13.74
CA ASP A 8 5.93 26.64 13.25
C ASP A 8 5.69 25.97 11.88
N ILE A 9 4.44 25.92 11.39
CA ILE A 9 4.04 25.20 10.18
C ILE A 9 3.68 26.14 9.03
N LEU A 10 3.66 27.45 9.26
CA LEU A 10 3.21 28.47 8.30
C LEU A 10 4.02 28.51 6.98
N TRP A 11 5.26 28.05 6.99
CA TRP A 11 6.12 28.04 5.81
C TRP A 11 5.61 27.14 4.67
N PHE A 12 4.79 26.10 4.93
CA PHE A 12 4.22 25.26 3.89
C PHE A 12 3.14 26.00 3.08
N THR A 13 2.35 26.86 3.72
CA THR A 13 1.31 27.65 3.06
C THR A 13 1.88 28.74 2.16
N ASP A 14 3.13 29.13 2.37
CA ASP A 14 3.84 30.14 1.56
C ASP A 14 4.45 29.55 0.28
N LEU A 15 4.52 28.21 0.17
CA LEU A 15 4.98 27.56 -1.05
C LEU A 15 3.99 27.73 -2.21
N PRO A 16 4.46 27.75 -3.46
CA PRO A 16 3.59 27.68 -4.60
C PRO A 16 2.63 26.48 -4.53
N LEU A 17 1.37 26.65 -4.95
CA LEU A 17 0.30 25.66 -4.83
C LEU A 17 0.70 24.25 -5.33
N LEU A 18 1.38 24.16 -6.48
CA LEU A 18 1.82 22.87 -7.03
C LEU A 18 2.95 22.25 -6.22
N ALA A 19 3.82 23.07 -5.59
CA ALA A 19 4.86 22.58 -4.68
C ALA A 19 4.23 22.00 -3.41
N GLN A 20 3.21 22.64 -2.85
CA GLN A 20 2.46 22.09 -1.73
C GLN A 20 1.80 20.76 -2.12
N ALA A 21 1.10 20.70 -3.26
CA ALA A 21 0.43 19.49 -3.72
C ALA A 21 1.43 18.33 -3.92
N PHE A 22 2.60 18.60 -4.51
CA PHE A 22 3.67 17.61 -4.64
C PHE A 22 4.17 17.12 -3.28
N LEU A 23 4.43 18.05 -2.36
CA LEU A 23 4.92 17.73 -1.02
C LEU A 23 3.92 16.86 -0.25
N ILE A 24 2.62 17.16 -0.35
CA ILE A 24 1.56 16.36 0.25
C ILE A 24 1.62 14.92 -0.28
N VAL A 25 1.64 14.76 -1.62
CA VAL A 25 1.71 13.42 -2.25
C VAL A 25 2.97 12.68 -1.80
N PHE A 26 4.11 13.36 -1.80
CA PHE A 26 5.37 12.75 -1.42
C PHE A 26 5.40 12.31 0.05
N ILE A 27 4.99 13.17 0.97
CA ILE A 27 4.98 12.85 2.41
C ILE A 27 4.02 11.69 2.69
N PHE A 28 2.84 11.73 2.07
CA PHE A 28 1.82 10.68 2.22
C PHE A 28 2.33 9.35 1.65
N ASP A 29 2.87 9.36 0.44
CA ASP A 29 3.38 8.14 -0.23
C ASP A 29 4.60 7.56 0.50
N PHE A 30 5.47 8.43 1.03
CA PHE A 30 6.61 8.00 1.86
C PHE A 30 6.16 7.30 3.14
N GLY A 31 5.16 7.84 3.83
CA GLY A 31 4.58 7.19 5.02
C GLY A 31 3.87 5.88 4.66
N GLN A 32 3.12 5.89 3.57
CA GLN A 32 2.43 4.71 3.05
C GLN A 32 3.42 3.61 2.66
N TYR A 33 4.54 3.95 2.03
CA TYR A 33 5.61 3.00 1.70
C TYR A 33 6.06 2.20 2.93
N TRP A 34 6.36 2.87 4.05
CA TRP A 34 6.80 2.20 5.26
C TRP A 34 5.70 1.35 5.90
N MET A 35 4.47 1.85 5.93
CA MET A 35 3.32 1.09 6.42
C MET A 35 3.08 -0.13 5.55
N HIS A 36 3.07 0.01 4.24
CA HIS A 36 2.85 -1.06 3.27
C HIS A 36 3.97 -2.13 3.35
N ARG A 37 5.22 -1.69 3.44
CA ARG A 37 6.34 -2.58 3.68
C ARG A 37 6.20 -3.33 5.01
N ALA A 38 5.75 -2.69 6.07
CA ALA A 38 5.46 -3.35 7.35
C ALA A 38 4.32 -4.36 7.22
N MET A 39 3.27 -4.07 6.46
CA MET A 39 2.16 -4.99 6.19
C MET A 39 2.63 -6.27 5.52
N HIS A 40 3.60 -6.22 4.62
CA HIS A 40 4.17 -7.41 3.99
C HIS A 40 5.18 -8.19 4.83
N ASN A 41 5.76 -7.56 5.86
CA ASN A 41 6.83 -8.17 6.66
C ASN A 41 6.41 -8.51 8.09
N TRP A 42 5.21 -8.10 8.53
CA TRP A 42 4.70 -8.39 9.85
C TRP A 42 3.30 -9.00 9.79
N TYR A 43 3.19 -10.28 10.17
CA TYR A 43 1.99 -11.08 9.99
C TYR A 43 0.68 -10.43 10.52
N PRO A 44 0.62 -9.78 11.71
CA PRO A 44 -0.60 -9.12 12.16
C PRO A 44 -1.09 -7.99 11.24
N LEU A 45 -0.17 -7.29 10.57
CA LEU A 45 -0.50 -6.25 9.58
C LEU A 45 -0.79 -6.85 8.21
N TRP A 46 -0.19 -7.99 7.88
CA TRP A 46 -0.48 -8.73 6.66
C TRP A 46 -1.93 -9.20 6.60
N LEU A 47 -2.50 -9.65 7.72
CA LEU A 47 -3.86 -10.18 7.77
C LEU A 47 -4.93 -9.24 7.15
N PRO A 48 -5.04 -7.95 7.53
CA PRO A 48 -5.97 -7.03 6.87
C PRO A 48 -5.55 -6.73 5.43
N HIS A 49 -4.25 -6.61 5.14
CA HIS A 49 -3.72 -6.28 3.83
C HIS A 49 -3.85 -7.44 2.83
N SER A 50 -3.75 -8.68 3.29
CA SER A 50 -3.90 -9.87 2.44
C SER A 50 -5.22 -9.90 1.66
N VAL A 51 -6.29 -9.29 2.19
CA VAL A 51 -7.59 -9.15 1.51
C VAL A 51 -7.42 -8.43 0.18
N HIS A 52 -6.56 -7.40 0.13
CA HIS A 52 -6.21 -6.69 -1.09
C HIS A 52 -5.47 -7.59 -2.09
N HIS A 53 -4.61 -8.48 -1.61
CA HIS A 53 -3.86 -9.44 -2.42
C HIS A 53 -4.66 -10.66 -2.93
N TYR A 54 -5.89 -10.87 -2.46
CA TYR A 54 -6.78 -11.92 -2.99
C TYR A 54 -7.36 -11.62 -4.38
N ILE A 55 -6.95 -10.51 -5.00
CA ILE A 55 -7.38 -10.18 -6.36
C ILE A 55 -6.65 -11.06 -7.37
N THR A 56 -7.40 -11.77 -8.20
CA THR A 56 -6.87 -12.64 -9.27
C THR A 56 -6.73 -11.94 -10.61
N GLN A 57 -7.11 -10.68 -10.68
CA GLN A 57 -7.06 -9.84 -11.88
C GLN A 57 -7.07 -8.38 -11.46
N LEU A 58 -6.18 -7.58 -12.01
CA LEU A 58 -6.23 -6.12 -11.84
C LEU A 58 -7.45 -5.56 -12.57
N ASN A 59 -8.11 -4.56 -12.00
CA ASN A 59 -9.04 -3.67 -12.67
C ASN A 59 -9.25 -2.41 -11.79
N ILE A 60 -9.78 -1.35 -12.42
CA ILE A 60 -9.96 -0.02 -11.84
C ILE A 60 -10.67 0.00 -10.46
N ASN A 61 -11.60 -0.94 -10.23
CA ASN A 61 -12.38 -1.00 -8.99
C ASN A 61 -11.62 -1.75 -7.88
N LYS A 62 -10.55 -2.45 -8.19
CA LYS A 62 -9.86 -3.32 -7.23
C LYS A 62 -8.82 -2.58 -6.40
N GLY A 63 -8.39 -1.40 -6.82
CA GLY A 63 -7.59 -0.52 -5.97
C GLY A 63 -8.28 -0.10 -4.68
N ALA A 64 -9.63 -0.15 -4.66
CA ALA A 64 -10.43 0.11 -3.46
C ALA A 64 -10.81 -1.16 -2.67
N VAL A 65 -10.39 -2.35 -3.13
CA VAL A 65 -10.63 -3.61 -2.39
C VAL A 65 -9.62 -3.70 -1.26
N GLY A 66 -10.10 -3.70 -0.04
CA GLY A 66 -9.28 -3.78 1.17
C GLY A 66 -10.14 -4.01 2.40
N ASN A 67 -9.51 -4.25 3.53
CA ASN A 67 -10.19 -4.38 4.81
C ASN A 67 -10.26 -2.99 5.48
N PRO A 68 -11.35 -2.62 6.18
CA PRO A 68 -11.45 -1.34 6.89
C PRO A 68 -10.33 -1.08 7.90
N VAL A 69 -9.77 -2.14 8.50
CA VAL A 69 -8.61 -2.00 9.39
C VAL A 69 -7.39 -1.51 8.61
N GLU A 70 -7.16 -2.02 7.41
CA GLU A 70 -6.10 -1.55 6.53
C GLU A 70 -6.30 -0.07 6.16
N LEU A 71 -7.51 0.30 5.72
CA LEU A 71 -7.84 1.68 5.36
C LEU A 71 -7.65 2.63 6.56
N PHE A 72 -8.00 2.19 7.76
CA PHE A 72 -7.75 2.94 8.99
C PHE A 72 -6.25 3.11 9.26
N LEU A 73 -5.44 2.05 9.13
CA LEU A 73 -4.00 2.10 9.34
C LEU A 73 -3.31 3.03 8.33
N ILE A 74 -3.72 2.98 7.06
CA ILE A 74 -3.22 3.89 6.02
C ILE A 74 -3.63 5.33 6.33
N GLY A 75 -4.88 5.55 6.78
CA GLY A 75 -5.42 6.87 7.11
C GLY A 75 -4.83 7.50 8.38
N LEU A 76 -4.36 6.69 9.34
CA LEU A 76 -3.68 7.19 10.54
C LEU A 76 -2.33 7.85 10.25
N GLY A 77 -1.73 7.52 9.10
CA GLY A 77 -0.44 8.06 8.73
C GLY A 77 -0.54 9.52 8.29
N ILE A 78 -0.03 10.48 9.00
CA ILE A 78 0.50 11.77 8.53
C ILE A 78 -0.54 12.89 8.30
N GLY A 79 -1.80 12.62 7.91
CA GLY A 79 -2.77 13.65 7.51
C GLY A 79 -3.10 14.71 8.58
N GLY A 80 -2.88 14.40 9.88
CA GLY A 80 -3.18 15.30 11.00
C GLY A 80 -2.02 16.18 11.48
N PHE A 81 -0.82 16.02 10.91
CA PHE A 81 0.39 16.70 11.41
C PHE A 81 0.76 17.96 10.63
N PHE A 82 0.14 18.20 9.47
CA PHE A 82 0.53 19.28 8.57
C PHE A 82 -0.68 20.13 8.20
N ASP A 83 -0.48 21.45 8.16
CA ASP A 83 -1.47 22.39 7.66
C ASP A 83 -1.12 22.79 6.22
N PHE A 84 -2.02 22.50 5.28
CA PHE A 84 -1.89 22.80 3.87
C PHE A 84 -3.11 23.52 3.35
N LEU A 85 -2.93 24.29 2.28
CA LEU A 85 -4.07 24.92 1.60
C LEU A 85 -5.05 23.84 1.10
N PRO A 86 -6.36 23.97 1.34
CA PRO A 86 -7.36 22.99 0.89
C PRO A 86 -7.30 22.70 -0.61
N ARG A 87 -6.92 23.69 -1.43
CA ARG A 87 -6.70 23.51 -2.88
C ARG A 87 -5.51 22.59 -3.18
N ALA A 88 -4.43 22.66 -2.39
CA ALA A 88 -3.28 21.77 -2.54
C ALA A 88 -3.67 20.34 -2.17
N VAL A 89 -4.44 20.14 -1.09
CA VAL A 89 -4.98 18.84 -0.69
C VAL A 89 -5.86 18.23 -1.78
N LEU A 90 -6.73 19.03 -2.39
CA LEU A 90 -7.58 18.57 -3.49
C LEU A 90 -6.75 18.12 -4.71
N ILE A 91 -5.77 18.92 -5.14
CA ILE A 91 -4.90 18.58 -6.28
C ILE A 91 -4.12 17.30 -5.99
N SER A 92 -3.53 17.19 -4.80
CA SER A 92 -2.78 16.00 -4.39
C SER A 92 -3.67 14.75 -4.34
N GLY A 93 -4.88 14.87 -3.82
CA GLY A 93 -5.86 13.78 -3.77
C GLY A 93 -6.26 13.29 -5.17
N VAL A 94 -6.55 14.21 -6.10
CA VAL A 94 -6.87 13.86 -7.49
C VAL A 94 -5.69 13.18 -8.17
N PHE A 95 -4.47 13.69 -7.98
CA PHE A 95 -3.28 13.09 -8.56
C PHE A 95 -3.01 11.69 -7.99
N GLY A 96 -3.01 11.53 -6.66
CA GLY A 96 -2.80 10.24 -6.00
C GLY A 96 -3.86 9.21 -6.42
N LEU A 97 -5.13 9.59 -6.47
CA LEU A 97 -6.21 8.72 -6.95
C LEU A 97 -6.02 8.32 -8.42
N THR A 98 -5.55 9.22 -9.26
CA THR A 98 -5.27 8.94 -10.68
C THR A 98 -4.19 7.87 -10.81
N ILE A 99 -3.08 8.00 -10.08
CA ILE A 99 -2.00 7.00 -10.09
C ILE A 99 -2.48 5.67 -9.50
N ALA A 100 -3.16 5.68 -8.36
CA ALA A 100 -3.69 4.46 -7.74
C ALA A 100 -4.66 3.72 -8.67
N THR A 101 -5.49 4.46 -9.40
CA THR A 101 -6.38 3.90 -10.43
C THR A 101 -5.58 3.32 -11.60
N TYR A 102 -4.59 4.07 -12.10
CA TYR A 102 -3.72 3.64 -13.20
C TYR A 102 -2.97 2.33 -12.90
N GLN A 103 -2.47 2.14 -11.69
CA GLN A 103 -1.77 0.91 -11.27
C GLN A 103 -2.66 -0.34 -11.37
N HIS A 104 -3.96 -0.19 -11.14
CA HIS A 104 -4.92 -1.30 -11.08
C HIS A 104 -5.65 -1.55 -12.39
N ILE A 105 -5.42 -0.77 -13.45
CA ILE A 105 -6.06 -1.06 -14.74
C ILE A 105 -5.49 -2.33 -15.36
N ASN A 106 -6.35 -3.06 -16.08
CA ASN A 106 -5.94 -4.27 -16.80
C ASN A 106 -5.60 -3.93 -18.27
N VAL A 107 -4.67 -3.00 -18.45
CA VAL A 107 -4.20 -2.57 -19.77
C VAL A 107 -2.70 -2.39 -19.72
N ARG A 108 -1.98 -2.99 -20.64
CA ARG A 108 -0.54 -2.78 -20.81
C ARG A 108 -0.28 -1.42 -21.46
N PHE A 109 0.51 -0.61 -20.79
CA PHE A 109 0.99 0.67 -21.30
C PHE A 109 2.50 0.57 -21.57
N ASN A 110 2.93 0.99 -22.77
CA ASN A 110 4.35 1.24 -23.01
C ASN A 110 4.72 2.61 -22.42
N SER A 111 4.75 2.69 -21.11
CA SER A 111 5.09 3.93 -20.42
C SER A 111 6.53 4.35 -20.74
N PRO A 112 6.81 5.64 -20.99
CA PRO A 112 8.15 6.15 -21.20
C PRO A 112 9.08 5.79 -20.03
N ARG A 113 10.37 5.60 -20.30
CA ARG A 113 11.35 5.21 -19.27
C ARG A 113 11.39 6.17 -18.09
N TRP A 114 11.29 7.49 -18.33
CA TRP A 114 11.26 8.49 -17.25
C TRP A 114 10.02 8.36 -16.35
N TRP A 115 8.85 7.99 -16.92
CA TRP A 115 7.63 7.74 -16.17
C TRP A 115 7.78 6.52 -15.26
N ARG A 116 8.23 5.40 -15.82
CA ARG A 116 8.50 4.16 -15.08
C ARG A 116 9.60 4.30 -14.02
N PHE A 117 10.49 5.27 -14.18
CA PHE A 117 11.50 5.57 -13.17
C PHE A 117 10.92 6.32 -11.97
N LEU A 118 9.97 7.23 -12.19
CA LEU A 118 9.40 8.11 -11.17
C LEU A 118 8.14 7.54 -10.53
N PHE A 119 7.23 6.98 -11.33
CA PHE A 119 5.88 6.61 -10.89
C PHE A 119 5.68 5.10 -10.90
N ASN A 120 4.87 4.63 -9.96
CA ASN A 120 4.41 3.26 -9.95
C ASN A 120 3.47 3.03 -11.15
N THR A 121 3.71 1.93 -11.88
CA THR A 121 2.96 1.56 -13.09
C THR A 121 2.17 0.29 -12.86
N THR A 122 1.28 -0.05 -13.80
CA THR A 122 0.54 -1.31 -13.78
C THR A 122 1.48 -2.51 -13.74
N GLU A 123 2.61 -2.46 -14.46
CA GLU A 123 3.60 -3.53 -14.48
C GLU A 123 4.27 -3.71 -13.12
N HIS A 124 4.76 -2.62 -12.50
CA HIS A 124 5.35 -2.66 -11.17
C HIS A 124 4.36 -3.18 -10.13
N HIS A 125 3.12 -2.68 -10.19
CA HIS A 125 2.09 -3.04 -9.22
C HIS A 125 1.56 -4.47 -9.45
N SER A 126 1.61 -4.98 -10.67
CA SER A 126 1.30 -6.39 -10.95
C SER A 126 2.29 -7.34 -10.27
N LEU A 127 3.59 -7.02 -10.27
CA LEU A 127 4.60 -7.79 -9.53
C LEU A 127 4.31 -7.80 -8.02
N HIS A 128 3.92 -6.64 -7.48
CA HIS A 128 3.49 -6.54 -6.10
C HIS A 128 2.28 -7.43 -5.77
N HIS A 129 1.37 -7.64 -6.72
CA HIS A 129 0.24 -8.57 -6.63
C HIS A 129 0.53 -9.97 -7.16
N SER A 130 1.78 -10.33 -7.40
CA SER A 130 2.18 -11.64 -7.90
C SER A 130 1.86 -12.77 -6.91
N GLN A 131 1.69 -13.99 -7.43
CA GLN A 131 1.71 -15.20 -6.61
C GLN A 131 3.12 -15.56 -6.12
N ASP A 132 4.16 -15.00 -6.72
CA ASP A 132 5.54 -15.14 -6.26
C ASP A 132 5.76 -14.28 -5.02
N LEU A 133 6.08 -14.94 -3.90
CA LEU A 133 6.27 -14.29 -2.59
C LEU A 133 7.45 -13.30 -2.58
N GLU A 134 8.49 -13.54 -3.35
CA GLU A 134 9.63 -12.61 -3.44
C GLU A 134 9.23 -11.36 -4.23
N ALA A 135 8.52 -11.53 -5.34
CA ALA A 135 8.00 -10.42 -6.12
C ALA A 135 6.96 -9.60 -5.34
N THR A 136 6.09 -10.25 -4.56
CA THR A 136 5.09 -9.57 -3.71
C THR A 136 5.72 -8.67 -2.65
N ARG A 137 6.97 -8.94 -2.24
CA ARG A 137 7.73 -8.11 -1.30
C ARG A 137 8.51 -6.98 -1.96
N SER A 138 7.98 -6.42 -3.02
CA SER A 138 8.57 -5.31 -3.79
C SER A 138 7.53 -4.25 -4.11
N ASN A 139 7.95 -3.12 -4.65
CA ASN A 139 7.11 -2.09 -5.25
C ASN A 139 6.00 -1.57 -4.30
N TYR A 140 6.38 -1.22 -3.07
CA TYR A 140 5.46 -0.83 -2.00
C TYR A 140 4.88 0.58 -2.14
N ALA A 141 5.58 1.51 -2.82
CA ALA A 141 5.13 2.89 -2.97
C ALA A 141 3.84 2.97 -3.77
N GLY A 142 2.87 3.75 -3.28
CA GLY A 142 1.58 3.90 -3.93
C GLY A 142 1.62 4.84 -5.14
N THR A 143 2.56 5.77 -5.19
CA THR A 143 2.66 6.78 -6.25
C THR A 143 4.05 6.82 -6.87
N PHE A 144 5.07 7.03 -6.04
CA PHE A 144 6.43 7.29 -6.47
C PHE A 144 7.32 6.06 -6.35
N ILE A 145 7.44 5.25 -7.41
CA ILE A 145 8.29 4.05 -7.43
C ILE A 145 9.76 4.35 -7.15
N PHE A 146 10.21 5.61 -7.32
CA PHE A 146 11.56 5.98 -6.95
C PHE A 146 11.83 5.83 -5.45
N ILE A 147 10.81 5.83 -4.59
CA ILE A 147 10.96 5.51 -3.16
C ILE A 147 11.43 4.07 -3.01
N ASP A 148 10.82 3.12 -3.74
CA ASP A 148 11.28 1.74 -3.76
C ASP A 148 12.71 1.61 -4.29
N ARG A 149 13.09 2.40 -5.30
CA ARG A 149 14.47 2.45 -5.80
C ARG A 149 15.45 2.96 -4.74
N MET A 150 15.07 3.98 -3.97
CA MET A 150 15.89 4.50 -2.89
C MET A 150 16.16 3.47 -1.78
N PHE A 151 15.19 2.61 -1.49
CA PHE A 151 15.27 1.61 -0.42
C PHE A 151 15.53 0.18 -0.91
N GLY A 152 15.82 0.00 -2.21
CA GLY A 152 16.20 -1.29 -2.78
C GLY A 152 15.07 -2.31 -2.88
N THR A 153 13.81 -1.85 -2.90
CA THR A 153 12.63 -2.70 -3.01
C THR A 153 11.94 -2.63 -4.37
N CYS A 154 12.53 -1.90 -5.33
CA CYS A 154 12.00 -1.83 -6.69
C CYS A 154 12.43 -3.03 -7.52
N ILE A 155 11.46 -3.71 -8.13
CA ILE A 155 11.66 -4.74 -9.15
C ILE A 155 10.93 -4.28 -10.42
N ASP A 156 11.66 -4.23 -11.54
CA ASP A 156 11.07 -3.95 -12.85
C ASP A 156 10.57 -5.25 -13.48
N GLY A 157 9.37 -5.25 -14.01
CA GLY A 157 8.75 -6.38 -14.69
C GLY A 157 7.23 -6.39 -14.57
N GLU A 158 6.64 -7.51 -14.95
CA GLU A 158 5.19 -7.76 -14.91
C GLU A 158 4.94 -9.17 -14.38
N ALA A 159 3.94 -9.37 -13.53
CA ALA A 159 3.59 -10.69 -13.01
C ALA A 159 2.90 -11.55 -14.08
N GLU A 160 3.25 -12.82 -14.11
CA GLU A 160 2.55 -13.82 -14.93
C GLU A 160 1.20 -14.22 -14.30
N LEU A 161 1.19 -14.41 -12.98
CA LEU A 161 0.02 -14.79 -12.21
C LEU A 161 -0.20 -13.83 -11.05
N LEU A 162 -1.43 -13.37 -10.89
CA LEU A 162 -1.84 -12.43 -9.85
C LEU A 162 -2.56 -13.13 -8.70
N GLY A 163 -2.47 -12.53 -7.53
CA GLY A 163 -3.19 -12.93 -6.34
C GLY A 163 -2.41 -13.89 -5.46
N MET A 164 -3.10 -14.59 -4.60
CA MET A 164 -2.52 -15.60 -3.71
C MET A 164 -2.73 -16.99 -4.30
N GLU A 165 -1.82 -17.93 -3.98
CA GLU A 165 -1.96 -19.34 -4.36
C GLU A 165 -3.30 -19.89 -3.84
N GLY A 166 -4.05 -20.56 -4.71
CA GLY A 166 -5.41 -20.97 -4.41
C GLY A 166 -6.42 -19.83 -4.24
N GLY A 167 -6.00 -18.61 -4.61
CA GLY A 167 -6.81 -17.40 -4.49
C GLY A 167 -8.13 -17.51 -5.24
N ARG A 168 -9.17 -17.04 -4.59
CA ARG A 168 -10.53 -16.98 -5.11
C ARG A 168 -11.15 -15.62 -4.80
N ARG A 169 -12.19 -15.27 -5.50
CA ARG A 169 -12.95 -14.06 -5.16
C ARG A 169 -13.59 -14.21 -3.79
N MET A 170 -13.28 -13.28 -2.88
CA MET A 170 -13.93 -13.19 -1.58
C MET A 170 -15.26 -12.43 -1.68
N SER A 171 -16.29 -12.89 -0.96
CA SER A 171 -17.48 -12.08 -0.69
C SER A 171 -17.14 -10.91 0.23
N ILE A 172 -17.97 -9.87 0.25
CA ILE A 172 -17.77 -8.71 1.16
C ILE A 172 -17.67 -9.16 2.62
N ARG A 173 -18.52 -10.11 3.04
CA ARG A 173 -18.46 -10.64 4.40
C ARG A 173 -17.11 -11.29 4.69
N GLU A 174 -16.60 -12.11 3.77
CA GLU A 174 -15.29 -12.74 3.93
C GLU A 174 -14.17 -11.70 4.00
N GLN A 175 -14.19 -10.67 3.15
CA GLN A 175 -13.22 -9.58 3.21
C GLN A 175 -13.19 -8.90 4.58
N MET A 176 -14.37 -8.67 5.18
CA MET A 176 -14.48 -8.05 6.49
C MET A 176 -14.02 -8.95 7.64
N THR A 177 -14.27 -10.25 7.54
CA THR A 177 -13.98 -11.20 8.64
C THR A 177 -12.62 -11.88 8.52
N HIS A 178 -12.01 -11.91 7.34
CA HIS A 178 -10.77 -12.64 7.03
C HIS A 178 -9.62 -12.37 8.02
N PRO A 179 -9.27 -11.13 8.37
CA PRO A 179 -8.19 -10.87 9.31
C PRO A 179 -8.41 -11.52 10.67
N PHE A 180 -9.64 -11.55 11.14
CA PHE A 180 -10.00 -12.10 12.45
C PHE A 180 -10.05 -13.63 12.41
N THR A 181 -10.61 -14.21 11.35
CA THR A 181 -10.71 -15.66 11.20
C THR A 181 -9.34 -16.30 11.01
N GLU A 182 -8.48 -15.73 10.18
CA GLU A 182 -7.13 -16.25 9.96
C GLU A 182 -6.22 -15.98 11.17
N GLY A 183 -6.35 -14.83 11.81
CA GLY A 183 -5.64 -14.53 13.06
C GLY A 183 -6.00 -15.52 14.16
N TRP A 184 -7.29 -15.85 14.31
CA TRP A 184 -7.74 -16.84 15.28
C TRP A 184 -7.21 -18.25 15.00
N LYS A 185 -7.22 -18.68 13.72
CA LYS A 185 -6.63 -19.96 13.31
C LYS A 185 -5.16 -20.04 13.67
N ALA A 186 -4.38 -19.01 13.33
CA ALA A 186 -2.96 -18.97 13.63
C ALA A 186 -2.66 -19.05 15.13
N ILE A 187 -3.48 -18.36 15.94
CA ILE A 187 -3.39 -18.43 17.41
C ILE A 187 -3.67 -19.86 17.89
N LYS A 188 -4.78 -20.45 17.43
CA LYS A 188 -5.18 -21.79 17.82
C LYS A 188 -4.10 -22.83 17.45
N GLU A 189 -3.58 -22.81 16.23
CA GLU A 189 -2.54 -23.69 15.76
C GLU A 189 -1.26 -23.59 16.59
N ARG A 190 -0.93 -22.39 17.09
CA ARG A 190 0.22 -22.17 17.97
C ARG A 190 0.04 -22.84 19.34
N PHE A 191 -1.19 -22.82 19.89
CA PHE A 191 -1.49 -23.45 21.16
C PHE A 191 -1.67 -24.98 21.07
N ASP A 192 -2.15 -25.47 19.92
CA ASP A 192 -2.41 -26.89 19.68
C ASP A 192 -1.11 -27.66 19.26
N ARG A 193 0.00 -26.97 19.00
CA ARG A 193 1.28 -27.61 18.71
C ARG A 193 1.78 -28.32 19.95
N PRO A 194 2.03 -29.66 19.91
CA PRO A 194 2.64 -30.36 21.01
C PRO A 194 4.02 -29.77 21.30
N VAL A 195 4.30 -29.54 22.59
CA VAL A 195 5.65 -29.16 23.03
C VAL A 195 6.58 -30.29 22.63
N ALA A 196 7.54 -30.00 21.74
CA ALA A 196 8.58 -30.99 21.42
C ALA A 196 9.36 -31.27 22.71
N VAL A 197 9.11 -32.44 23.32
CA VAL A 197 9.93 -32.91 24.42
C VAL A 197 11.25 -33.34 23.79
N SER A 198 12.33 -32.59 24.05
CA SER A 198 13.68 -33.02 23.72
C SER A 198 13.98 -34.25 24.57
N THR A 199 13.97 -35.44 23.98
CA THR A 199 14.57 -36.62 24.56
C THR A 199 16.07 -36.49 24.31
N GLU A 200 16.82 -36.01 25.30
CA GLU A 200 18.26 -36.21 25.40
C GLU A 200 18.55 -37.65 25.72
#